data_194a91ede8498aee0a87af7c7d22cdf9
#
_entry.id   194a91ede8498aee0a87af7c7d22cdf9
#
_cell.length_a   1.000
_cell.length_b   1.000
_cell.length_c   1.000
_cell.angle_alpha   90.00
_cell.angle_beta   90.00
_cell.angle_gamma   90.00
#
_symmetry.space_group_name_H-M   'P 1'
#
loop_
_entity.id
_entity.type
_entity.pdbx_description
1 polymer ?
#
loop_
_entity_poly.entity_id
_entity_poly.type
_entity_poly.pdbx_seq_one_letter_code
_entity_poly.pdbx_strand_id
1 'polypeptide(L)'
;MVDARSITIQQKIDWPQFMSNQDMIWEVLPEYWHESAYLGNGRLGLMIYKEPEKNYIRLETSNCDVHDHREKRDVFGIPRLLTGHFALHPKGKIISGKMRLDLWNAEATTDIITTKGSIHLKAFVHANDMIIVIKATTEGEEKDFQWEWIAAEGNSPRYLFFKNQGKMDKIPQDYPLNPVAEISQENGIHLSTQKLLAGGETVVGWQENKAEKGERILWVNLT
;
A
#
# COMPACT_ATOMS: atom_id res chain seq x y z
N MET A 1 14.15 10.39 60.40
CA MET A 1 13.33 10.39 59.18
C MET A 1 14.18 10.94 58.09
N VAL A 2 14.60 10.09 57.16
CA VAL A 2 15.37 10.52 55.98
C VAL A 2 14.36 10.97 54.93
N ASP A 3 14.40 12.25 54.62
CA ASP A 3 13.58 12.84 53.57
C ASP A 3 14.05 12.28 52.22
N ALA A 4 13.31 11.36 51.65
CA ALA A 4 13.57 10.78 50.35
C ALA A 4 13.18 11.85 49.29
N ARG A 5 14.08 12.77 49.00
CA ARG A 5 13.92 13.67 47.85
C ARG A 5 13.89 12.81 46.59
N SER A 6 12.73 12.71 45.97
CA SER A 6 12.60 12.12 44.63
C SER A 6 13.40 12.96 43.65
N ILE A 7 14.56 12.47 43.23
CA ILE A 7 15.33 13.07 42.14
C ILE A 7 14.59 12.71 40.87
N THR A 8 13.83 13.66 40.34
CA THR A 8 13.24 13.53 39.01
C THR A 8 14.32 13.87 37.97
N ILE A 9 14.90 12.85 37.38
CA ILE A 9 15.82 13.06 36.25
C ILE A 9 14.95 13.39 35.02
N GLN A 10 14.90 14.65 34.63
CA GLN A 10 14.31 15.07 33.36
C GLN A 10 15.39 14.94 32.28
N GLN A 11 15.37 13.86 31.56
CA GLN A 11 16.21 13.70 30.38
C GLN A 11 15.53 14.42 29.21
N LYS A 12 16.13 15.50 28.71
CA LYS A 12 15.66 16.19 27.51
C LYS A 12 16.12 15.40 26.31
N ILE A 13 15.21 14.59 25.75
CA ILE A 13 15.46 13.80 24.54
C ILE A 13 14.99 14.61 23.33
N ASP A 14 15.85 14.75 22.33
CA ASP A 14 15.46 15.18 20.98
C ASP A 14 14.86 13.96 20.26
N TRP A 15 13.54 13.81 20.39
CA TRP A 15 12.83 12.65 19.84
C TRP A 15 12.93 12.52 18.32
N PRO A 16 12.80 13.61 17.53
CA PRO A 16 13.02 13.53 16.08
C PRO A 16 14.39 12.95 15.72
N GLN A 17 15.45 13.47 16.35
CA GLN A 17 16.81 12.99 16.12
C GLN A 17 17.03 11.56 16.62
N PHE A 18 16.46 11.20 17.77
CA PHE A 18 16.52 9.84 18.28
C PHE A 18 15.85 8.85 17.32
N MET A 19 14.63 9.18 16.88
CA MET A 19 13.86 8.31 15.98
C MET A 19 14.49 8.20 14.59
N SER A 20 15.11 9.25 14.08
CA SER A 20 15.78 9.20 12.78
C SER A 20 16.92 8.17 12.71
N ASN A 21 17.53 7.85 13.87
CA ASN A 21 18.54 6.79 13.96
C ASN A 21 17.94 5.38 13.94
N GLN A 22 16.62 5.27 14.05
CA GLN A 22 15.88 4.01 14.04
C GLN A 22 15.16 3.78 12.71
N ASP A 23 15.23 4.72 11.80
CA ASP A 23 14.58 4.60 10.49
C ASP A 23 15.05 3.37 9.74
N MET A 24 14.14 2.77 9.00
CA MET A 24 14.48 1.67 8.10
C MET A 24 14.97 2.23 6.77
N ILE A 25 16.15 1.78 6.34
CA ILE A 25 16.79 2.23 5.11
C ILE A 25 17.00 1.03 4.19
N TRP A 26 16.57 1.15 2.95
CA TRP A 26 16.85 0.22 1.88
C TRP A 26 17.76 0.88 0.86
N GLU A 27 18.97 0.38 0.71
CA GLU A 27 19.92 0.85 -0.31
C GLU A 27 19.61 0.32 -1.71
N VAL A 28 18.72 -0.67 -1.79
CA VAL A 28 18.16 -1.25 -3.02
C VAL A 28 16.66 -1.40 -2.84
N LEU A 29 15.87 -1.17 -3.88
CA LEU A 29 14.41 -1.36 -3.82
C LEU A 29 14.07 -2.80 -3.44
N PRO A 30 13.23 -3.01 -2.41
CA PRO A 30 12.75 -4.35 -2.09
C PRO A 30 11.90 -4.89 -3.25
N GLU A 31 12.00 -6.19 -3.51
CA GLU A 31 11.25 -6.86 -4.59
C GLU A 31 10.12 -7.75 -4.07
N TYR A 32 10.01 -7.91 -2.74
CA TYR A 32 8.97 -8.75 -2.14
C TYR A 32 8.20 -7.98 -1.06
N TRP A 33 6.92 -8.29 -0.93
CA TRP A 33 6.02 -7.66 0.03
C TRP A 33 6.53 -7.71 1.48
N HIS A 34 7.17 -8.81 1.88
CA HIS A 34 7.70 -9.01 3.24
C HIS A 34 9.00 -8.25 3.52
N GLU A 35 9.61 -7.64 2.50
CA GLU A 35 10.78 -6.78 2.61
C GLU A 35 10.42 -5.30 2.48
N SER A 36 9.16 -5.00 2.18
CA SER A 36 8.70 -3.65 1.82
C SER A 36 8.63 -2.69 3.00
N ALA A 37 8.66 -1.39 2.72
CA ALA A 37 8.19 -0.39 3.67
C ALA A 37 6.69 -0.59 3.92
N TYR A 38 6.28 -0.60 5.18
CA TYR A 38 4.90 -0.74 5.60
C TYR A 38 4.44 0.52 6.35
N LEU A 39 3.34 1.10 5.88
CA LEU A 39 2.66 2.24 6.49
C LEU A 39 1.24 1.84 6.89
N GLY A 40 0.73 2.39 7.99
CA GLY A 40 -0.63 2.11 8.39
C GLY A 40 -1.10 2.93 9.58
N ASN A 41 -2.43 3.02 9.74
CA ASN A 41 -3.09 3.70 10.85
C ASN A 41 -3.90 2.74 11.75
N GLY A 42 -3.66 1.42 11.63
CA GLY A 42 -4.41 0.38 12.32
C GLY A 42 -5.63 -0.14 11.56
N ARG A 43 -6.13 0.59 10.56
CA ARG A 43 -7.23 0.16 9.66
C ARG A 43 -6.75 0.02 8.22
N LEU A 44 -6.13 1.06 7.68
CA LEU A 44 -5.51 1.05 6.37
C LEU A 44 -4.04 0.64 6.46
N GLY A 45 -3.57 0.00 5.41
CA GLY A 45 -2.16 -0.32 5.19
C GLY A 45 -1.73 0.00 3.77
N LEU A 46 -0.45 0.35 3.63
CA LEU A 46 0.23 0.56 2.36
C LEU A 46 1.58 -0.15 2.41
N MET A 47 1.88 -0.96 1.41
CA MET A 47 3.21 -1.55 1.19
C MET A 47 3.78 -1.05 -0.12
N ILE A 48 5.08 -0.76 -0.14
CA ILE A 48 5.77 -0.20 -1.31
C ILE A 48 6.97 -1.07 -1.65
N TYR A 49 7.00 -1.63 -2.86
CA TYR A 49 8.09 -2.44 -3.37
C TYR A 49 8.11 -2.49 -4.88
N LYS A 50 9.23 -2.87 -5.47
CA LYS A 50 9.34 -3.11 -6.91
C LYS A 50 8.76 -4.50 -7.21
N GLU A 51 7.83 -4.59 -8.14
CA GLU A 51 7.29 -5.89 -8.55
C GLU A 51 8.38 -6.74 -9.20
N PRO A 52 8.59 -8.01 -8.76
CA PRO A 52 9.58 -8.90 -9.35
C PRO A 52 9.40 -9.04 -10.87
N GLU A 53 10.50 -9.03 -11.62
CA GLU A 53 10.51 -9.21 -13.08
C GLU A 53 9.69 -8.18 -13.88
N LYS A 54 9.08 -7.18 -13.21
CA LYS A 54 8.29 -6.12 -13.83
C LYS A 54 9.00 -4.77 -13.74
N ASN A 55 8.62 -3.87 -14.62
CA ASN A 55 9.14 -2.51 -14.65
C ASN A 55 8.16 -1.53 -14.01
N TYR A 56 7.70 -1.82 -12.79
CA TYR A 56 6.86 -0.89 -12.02
C TYR A 56 7.07 -1.02 -10.52
N ILE A 57 6.70 0.04 -9.81
CA ILE A 57 6.62 0.04 -8.35
C ILE A 57 5.19 -0.31 -7.96
N ARG A 58 5.05 -1.31 -7.11
CA ARG A 58 3.77 -1.72 -6.54
C ARG A 58 3.52 -0.99 -5.23
N LEU A 59 2.34 -0.39 -5.14
CA LEU A 59 1.83 0.26 -3.95
C LEU A 59 0.57 -0.50 -3.54
N GLU A 60 0.75 -1.52 -2.71
CA GLU A 60 -0.32 -2.42 -2.30
C GLU A 60 -1.11 -1.82 -1.16
N THR A 61 -2.41 -1.68 -1.37
CA THR A 61 -3.33 -1.13 -0.38
C THR A 61 -4.09 -2.24 0.34
N SER A 62 -4.39 -2.02 1.61
CA SER A 62 -5.18 -2.95 2.41
C SER A 62 -6.09 -2.21 3.39
N ASN A 63 -7.22 -2.84 3.71
CA ASN A 63 -8.10 -2.41 4.77
C ASN A 63 -8.40 -3.60 5.67
N CYS A 64 -8.19 -3.46 6.98
CA CYS A 64 -8.38 -4.54 7.94
C CYS A 64 -9.85 -4.96 8.09
N ASP A 65 -10.79 -4.11 7.69
CA ASP A 65 -12.23 -4.38 7.76
C ASP A 65 -12.76 -5.18 6.57
N VAL A 66 -11.94 -5.39 5.53
CA VAL A 66 -12.36 -6.13 4.32
C VAL A 66 -12.22 -7.63 4.57
N HIS A 67 -13.33 -8.25 4.89
CA HIS A 67 -13.44 -9.67 5.19
C HIS A 67 -14.53 -10.34 4.34
N ASP A 68 -14.31 -11.57 3.96
CA ASP A 68 -15.34 -12.43 3.38
C ASP A 68 -16.01 -13.22 4.51
N HIS A 69 -17.21 -12.80 4.94
CA HIS A 69 -17.95 -13.37 6.07
C HIS A 69 -18.92 -14.45 5.63
N ARG A 70 -18.44 -15.49 4.96
CA ARG A 70 -19.27 -16.63 4.56
C ARG A 70 -19.65 -17.49 5.77
N GLU A 71 -20.72 -18.27 5.64
CA GLU A 71 -21.25 -19.11 6.73
C GLU A 71 -20.24 -20.14 7.25
N LYS A 72 -19.42 -20.71 6.39
CA LYS A 72 -18.37 -21.67 6.78
C LYS A 72 -17.21 -20.93 7.45
N ARG A 73 -16.98 -21.21 8.71
CA ARG A 73 -15.88 -20.64 9.50
C ARG A 73 -14.59 -21.45 9.32
N ASP A 74 -14.11 -21.55 8.12
CA ASP A 74 -12.83 -22.17 7.78
C ASP A 74 -11.90 -21.16 7.09
N VAL A 75 -10.71 -21.61 6.69
CA VAL A 75 -9.71 -20.75 6.04
C VAL A 75 -10.14 -20.19 4.68
N PHE A 76 -11.23 -20.67 4.13
CA PHE A 76 -11.82 -20.19 2.87
C PHE A 76 -13.02 -19.27 3.11
N GLY A 77 -13.71 -19.40 4.23
CA GLY A 77 -14.99 -18.73 4.49
C GLY A 77 -14.92 -17.39 5.23
N ILE A 78 -13.82 -17.11 5.96
CA ILE A 78 -13.64 -15.85 6.72
C ILE A 78 -12.26 -15.22 6.54
N PRO A 79 -11.69 -15.20 5.34
CA PRO A 79 -10.39 -14.57 5.13
C PRO A 79 -10.51 -13.05 5.08
N ARG A 80 -9.42 -12.35 5.43
CA ARG A 80 -9.20 -11.00 4.95
C ARG A 80 -8.95 -11.04 3.45
N LEU A 81 -9.55 -10.10 2.73
CA LEU A 81 -9.39 -9.99 1.29
C LEU A 81 -8.39 -8.87 0.96
N LEU A 82 -7.66 -9.08 -0.11
CA LEU A 82 -6.86 -8.04 -0.72
C LEU A 82 -7.80 -7.06 -1.45
N THR A 83 -7.49 -5.77 -1.40
CA THR A 83 -8.26 -4.74 -2.13
C THR A 83 -7.72 -4.49 -3.52
N GLY A 84 -6.40 -4.53 -3.68
CA GLY A 84 -5.69 -4.26 -4.92
C GLY A 84 -4.43 -3.44 -4.69
N HIS A 85 -3.86 -2.97 -5.78
CA HIS A 85 -2.66 -2.15 -5.73
C HIS A 85 -2.60 -1.14 -6.87
N PHE A 86 -1.86 -0.07 -6.67
CA PHE A 86 -1.41 0.80 -7.74
C PHE A 86 -0.08 0.30 -8.29
N ALA A 87 0.02 0.19 -9.59
CA ALA A 87 1.27 0.05 -10.31
C ALA A 87 1.71 1.42 -10.81
N LEU A 88 2.87 1.90 -10.36
CA LEU A 88 3.53 3.07 -10.93
C LEU A 88 4.43 2.61 -12.06
N HIS A 89 4.04 2.89 -13.28
CA HIS A 89 4.78 2.58 -14.50
C HIS A 89 5.66 3.78 -14.90
N PRO A 90 6.98 3.73 -14.66
CA PRO A 90 7.87 4.76 -15.18
C PRO A 90 7.94 4.69 -16.72
N LYS A 91 8.28 5.79 -17.35
CA LYS A 91 8.53 5.85 -18.79
C LYS A 91 9.80 5.12 -19.20
N GLY A 92 10.83 5.21 -18.36
CA GLY A 92 12.10 4.51 -18.53
C GLY A 92 12.13 3.15 -17.83
N LYS A 93 13.18 2.39 -18.09
CA LYS A 93 13.48 1.16 -17.33
C LYS A 93 14.05 1.52 -15.96
N ILE A 94 13.54 0.93 -14.89
CA ILE A 94 14.09 1.08 -13.53
C ILE A 94 15.51 0.50 -13.52
N ILE A 95 16.48 1.32 -13.10
CA ILE A 95 17.91 0.95 -13.00
C ILE A 95 18.26 0.64 -11.54
N SER A 96 17.82 1.51 -10.63
CA SER A 96 18.11 1.44 -9.20
C SER A 96 17.11 2.24 -8.41
N GLY A 97 17.16 2.16 -7.11
CA GLY A 97 16.42 3.04 -6.23
C GLY A 97 16.75 2.76 -4.77
N LYS A 98 16.31 3.66 -3.91
CA LYS A 98 16.46 3.62 -2.46
C LYS A 98 15.13 3.91 -1.80
N MET A 99 14.98 3.43 -0.57
CA MET A 99 13.78 3.69 0.21
C MET A 99 14.14 4.00 1.66
N ARG A 100 13.35 4.86 2.30
CA ARG A 100 13.43 5.13 3.73
C ARG A 100 12.03 5.14 4.32
N LEU A 101 11.88 4.48 5.44
CA LEU A 101 10.71 4.60 6.31
C LEU A 101 11.08 5.49 7.50
N ASP A 102 10.57 6.72 7.50
CA ASP A 102 10.73 7.70 8.56
C ASP A 102 9.74 7.38 9.69
N LEU A 103 10.26 6.85 10.79
CA LEU A 103 9.44 6.39 11.90
C LEU A 103 8.85 7.53 12.72
N TRP A 104 9.49 8.71 12.73
CA TRP A 104 8.99 9.88 13.44
C TRP A 104 7.79 10.51 12.74
N ASN A 105 7.86 10.64 11.42
CA ASN A 105 6.81 11.26 10.62
C ASN A 105 5.79 10.24 10.09
N ALA A 106 6.03 8.94 10.28
CA ALA A 106 5.23 7.85 9.70
C ALA A 106 5.06 7.99 8.17
N GLU A 107 6.18 8.26 7.48
CA GLU A 107 6.24 8.50 6.05
C GLU A 107 7.24 7.54 5.39
N ALA A 108 6.95 7.09 4.18
CA ALA A 108 7.92 6.40 3.34
C ALA A 108 8.33 7.29 2.17
N THR A 109 9.63 7.36 1.92
CA THR A 109 10.19 8.00 0.73
C THR A 109 10.89 6.95 -0.14
N THR A 110 10.75 7.08 -1.45
CA THR A 110 11.35 6.15 -2.42
C THR A 110 11.93 6.93 -3.59
N ASP A 111 13.24 6.80 -3.80
CA ASP A 111 13.92 7.34 -4.96
C ASP A 111 14.05 6.25 -6.01
N ILE A 112 13.58 6.50 -7.22
CA ILE A 112 13.59 5.57 -8.34
C ILE A 112 14.38 6.20 -9.47
N ILE A 113 15.48 5.58 -9.87
CA ILE A 113 16.31 5.99 -11.00
C ILE A 113 15.96 5.12 -12.21
N THR A 114 15.72 5.77 -13.32
CA THR A 114 15.36 5.10 -14.55
C THR A 114 16.28 5.50 -15.71
N THR A 115 16.13 4.86 -16.86
CA THR A 115 16.84 5.24 -18.10
C THR A 115 16.37 6.59 -18.68
N LYS A 116 15.30 7.20 -18.14
CA LYS A 116 14.67 8.43 -18.64
C LYS A 116 14.66 9.59 -17.62
N GLY A 117 15.13 9.36 -16.42
CA GLY A 117 15.16 10.35 -15.35
C GLY A 117 15.00 9.73 -13.98
N SER A 118 14.32 10.42 -13.09
CA SER A 118 14.05 9.95 -11.75
C SER A 118 12.62 10.23 -11.31
N ILE A 119 12.13 9.42 -10.38
CA ILE A 119 10.86 9.62 -9.67
C ILE A 119 11.15 9.56 -8.18
N HIS A 120 10.74 10.58 -7.45
CA HIS A 120 10.75 10.61 -5.99
C HIS A 120 9.32 10.46 -5.49
N LEU A 121 9.06 9.43 -4.71
CA LEU A 121 7.79 9.21 -4.03
C LEU A 121 7.90 9.57 -2.56
N LYS A 122 6.82 10.15 -2.04
CA LYS A 122 6.56 10.31 -0.62
C LYS A 122 5.15 9.83 -0.34
N ALA A 123 5.00 8.89 0.59
CA ALA A 123 3.72 8.30 0.91
C ALA A 123 3.48 8.26 2.41
N PHE A 124 2.22 8.41 2.81
CA PHE A 124 1.77 8.21 4.19
C PHE A 124 0.31 7.73 4.22
N VAL A 125 -0.06 7.10 5.33
CA VAL A 125 -1.45 6.78 5.67
C VAL A 125 -1.91 7.78 6.72
N HIS A 126 -3.00 8.52 6.43
CA HIS A 126 -3.51 9.53 7.35
C HIS A 126 -3.93 8.91 8.69
N ALA A 127 -3.53 9.52 9.81
CA ALA A 127 -3.68 8.92 11.13
C ALA A 127 -5.16 8.73 11.56
N ASN A 128 -6.03 9.66 11.18
CA ASN A 128 -7.42 9.71 11.64
C ASN A 128 -8.45 9.47 10.52
N ASP A 129 -8.03 9.56 9.27
CA ASP A 129 -8.94 9.41 8.12
C ASP A 129 -8.58 8.16 7.32
N MET A 130 -9.57 7.65 6.58
CA MET A 130 -9.42 6.49 5.71
C MET A 130 -8.79 6.90 4.37
N ILE A 131 -7.64 7.58 4.44
CA ILE A 131 -6.95 8.15 3.28
C ILE A 131 -5.48 7.75 3.25
N ILE A 132 -5.03 7.30 2.09
CA ILE A 132 -3.63 7.13 1.75
C ILE A 132 -3.25 8.26 0.78
N VAL A 133 -2.13 8.91 1.02
CA VAL A 133 -1.63 9.99 0.16
C VAL A 133 -0.28 9.57 -0.41
N ILE A 134 -0.14 9.66 -1.72
CA ILE A 134 1.08 9.37 -2.44
C ILE A 134 1.42 10.56 -3.32
N LYS A 135 2.54 11.21 -3.02
CA LYS A 135 3.07 12.34 -3.79
C LYS A 135 4.24 11.84 -4.64
N ALA A 136 4.23 12.19 -5.90
CA ALA A 136 5.31 11.92 -6.84
C ALA A 136 5.89 13.23 -7.40
N THR A 137 7.21 13.36 -7.38
CA THR A 137 7.95 14.39 -8.11
C THR A 137 8.89 13.73 -9.08
N THR A 138 9.11 14.35 -10.24
CA THR A 138 9.84 13.71 -11.33
C THR A 138 10.88 14.62 -11.95
N GLU A 139 11.94 14.03 -12.47
CA GLU A 139 12.95 14.69 -13.29
C GLU A 139 13.09 14.00 -14.65
N GLY A 140 13.55 14.76 -15.64
CA GLY A 140 13.72 14.25 -17.00
C GLY A 140 12.38 13.96 -17.70
N GLU A 141 12.32 12.84 -18.41
CA GLU A 141 11.12 12.43 -19.14
C GLU A 141 10.11 11.67 -18.27
N GLU A 142 10.39 11.44 -16.98
CA GLU A 142 9.54 10.67 -16.07
C GLU A 142 8.25 11.43 -15.68
N LYS A 143 8.08 12.69 -16.04
CA LYS A 143 6.81 13.42 -15.88
C LYS A 143 5.59 12.72 -16.49
N ASP A 144 5.82 11.83 -17.44
CA ASP A 144 4.79 11.09 -18.19
C ASP A 144 4.58 9.67 -17.63
N PHE A 145 5.05 9.35 -16.41
CA PHE A 145 4.76 8.06 -15.77
C PHE A 145 3.24 7.83 -15.63
N GLN A 146 2.81 6.58 -15.52
CA GLN A 146 1.39 6.24 -15.41
C GLN A 146 1.08 5.54 -14.10
N TRP A 147 -0.09 5.86 -13.53
CA TRP A 147 -0.73 5.08 -12.49
C TRP A 147 -1.69 4.08 -13.14
N GLU A 148 -1.64 2.84 -12.72
CA GLU A 148 -2.61 1.82 -13.05
C GLU A 148 -3.17 1.22 -11.76
N TRP A 149 -4.49 1.20 -11.60
CA TRP A 149 -5.12 0.44 -10.53
C TRP A 149 -5.35 -0.99 -10.99
N ILE A 150 -4.86 -1.94 -10.22
CA ILE A 150 -5.05 -3.37 -10.43
C ILE A 150 -5.84 -3.90 -9.23
N ALA A 151 -7.14 -4.14 -9.45
CA ALA A 151 -8.02 -4.70 -8.45
C ALA A 151 -7.60 -6.13 -8.10
N ALA A 152 -7.70 -6.51 -6.82
CA ALA A 152 -7.52 -7.90 -6.42
C ALA A 152 -8.68 -8.78 -6.91
N GLU A 153 -8.48 -10.09 -6.97
CA GLU A 153 -9.54 -11.02 -7.35
C GLU A 153 -10.69 -11.09 -6.34
N GLY A 154 -10.56 -10.49 -5.16
CA GLY A 154 -11.60 -10.48 -4.13
C GLY A 154 -11.90 -11.86 -3.53
N ASN A 155 -11.00 -12.81 -3.66
CA ASN A 155 -11.14 -14.16 -3.15
C ASN A 155 -10.16 -14.46 -2.01
N SER A 156 -10.43 -15.51 -1.24
CA SER A 156 -9.57 -15.95 -0.16
C SER A 156 -8.10 -16.05 -0.62
N PRO A 157 -7.14 -15.44 0.11
CA PRO A 157 -5.72 -15.64 -0.18
C PRO A 157 -5.31 -17.12 -0.19
N ARG A 158 -6.00 -17.96 0.58
CA ARG A 158 -5.77 -19.41 0.56
C ARG A 158 -6.23 -20.05 -0.75
N TYR A 159 -7.36 -19.62 -1.29
CA TYR A 159 -7.81 -20.02 -2.62
C TYR A 159 -6.77 -19.63 -3.67
N LEU A 160 -6.35 -18.37 -3.69
CA LEU A 160 -5.37 -17.87 -4.65
C LEU A 160 -4.03 -18.62 -4.55
N PHE A 161 -3.57 -18.90 -3.33
CA PHE A 161 -2.36 -19.68 -3.10
C PHE A 161 -2.42 -21.07 -3.73
N PHE A 162 -3.50 -21.84 -3.50
CA PHE A 162 -3.62 -23.17 -4.07
C PHE A 162 -3.86 -23.14 -5.59
N LYS A 163 -4.67 -22.20 -6.08
CA LYS A 163 -4.89 -21.98 -7.51
C LYS A 163 -3.55 -21.74 -8.25
N ASN A 164 -2.74 -20.82 -7.74
CA ASN A 164 -1.46 -20.47 -8.36
C ASN A 164 -0.42 -21.60 -8.31
N GLN A 165 -0.55 -22.53 -7.37
CA GLN A 165 0.26 -23.75 -7.30
C GLN A 165 -0.30 -24.94 -8.11
N GLY A 166 -1.42 -24.77 -8.79
CA GLY A 166 -2.09 -25.86 -9.50
C GLY A 166 -2.69 -26.93 -8.59
N LYS A 167 -2.84 -26.66 -7.28
CA LYS A 167 -3.35 -27.59 -6.26
C LYS A 167 -4.87 -27.45 -6.08
N MET A 168 -5.61 -27.63 -7.16
CA MET A 168 -7.08 -27.48 -7.15
C MET A 168 -7.79 -28.51 -6.28
N ASP A 169 -7.17 -29.68 -6.02
CA ASP A 169 -7.64 -30.72 -5.11
C ASP A 169 -7.71 -30.28 -3.63
N LYS A 170 -7.02 -29.18 -3.27
CA LYS A 170 -7.03 -28.58 -1.93
C LYS A 170 -8.11 -27.52 -1.75
N ILE A 171 -8.80 -27.15 -2.82
CA ILE A 171 -9.89 -26.18 -2.80
C ILE A 171 -11.21 -26.95 -2.70
N PRO A 172 -12.17 -26.51 -1.85
CA PRO A 172 -13.51 -27.11 -1.85
C PRO A 172 -14.10 -27.10 -3.27
N GLN A 173 -14.70 -28.21 -3.67
CA GLN A 173 -15.20 -28.44 -5.04
C GLN A 173 -16.22 -27.36 -5.47
N ASP A 174 -17.00 -26.88 -4.54
CA ASP A 174 -18.06 -25.89 -4.71
C ASP A 174 -17.70 -24.51 -4.12
N TYR A 175 -16.40 -24.17 -4.05
CA TYR A 175 -15.98 -22.87 -3.54
C TYR A 175 -16.45 -21.73 -4.47
N PRO A 176 -17.45 -20.94 -4.07
CA PRO A 176 -17.98 -19.89 -4.93
C PRO A 176 -17.03 -18.69 -4.93
N LEU A 177 -16.80 -18.13 -6.10
CA LEU A 177 -15.96 -16.96 -6.28
C LEU A 177 -16.77 -15.67 -6.12
N ASN A 178 -16.19 -14.66 -5.45
CA ASN A 178 -16.76 -13.32 -5.49
C ASN A 178 -16.72 -12.77 -6.93
N PRO A 179 -17.67 -11.91 -7.32
CA PRO A 179 -17.64 -11.25 -8.62
C PRO A 179 -16.34 -10.48 -8.82
N VAL A 180 -15.97 -10.22 -10.06
CA VAL A 180 -14.84 -9.33 -10.38
C VAL A 180 -15.20 -7.91 -9.96
N ALA A 181 -14.22 -7.14 -9.48
CA ALA A 181 -14.43 -5.74 -9.12
C ALA A 181 -14.86 -4.91 -10.34
N GLU A 182 -15.85 -4.07 -10.15
CA GLU A 182 -16.34 -3.14 -11.16
C GLU A 182 -15.58 -1.82 -11.06
N ILE A 183 -15.06 -1.32 -12.20
CA ILE A 183 -14.38 -0.02 -12.26
C ILE A 183 -15.33 1.00 -12.86
N SER A 184 -15.49 2.13 -12.18
CA SER A 184 -16.31 3.26 -12.63
C SER A 184 -15.63 4.59 -12.33
N GLN A 185 -16.23 5.67 -12.81
CA GLN A 185 -15.79 7.03 -12.51
C GLN A 185 -16.98 7.92 -12.28
N GLU A 186 -16.95 8.68 -11.20
CA GLU A 186 -18.00 9.64 -10.84
C GLU A 186 -17.36 10.93 -10.33
N ASN A 187 -17.77 12.07 -10.87
CA ASN A 187 -17.29 13.41 -10.48
C ASN A 187 -15.76 13.55 -10.45
N GLY A 188 -15.06 12.87 -11.35
CA GLY A 188 -13.58 12.87 -11.42
C GLY A 188 -12.89 11.94 -10.44
N ILE A 189 -13.64 11.19 -9.63
CA ILE A 189 -13.15 10.15 -8.74
C ILE A 189 -13.32 8.80 -9.44
N HIS A 190 -12.26 8.03 -9.51
CA HIS A 190 -12.32 6.63 -9.95
C HIS A 190 -12.73 5.74 -8.77
N LEU A 191 -13.52 4.72 -9.05
CA LEU A 191 -14.02 3.77 -8.07
C LEU A 191 -13.76 2.35 -8.53
N SER A 192 -13.31 1.50 -7.62
CA SER A 192 -13.24 0.06 -7.76
C SER A 192 -14.14 -0.58 -6.71
N THR A 193 -15.27 -1.13 -7.13
CA THR A 193 -16.28 -1.73 -6.26
C THR A 193 -16.22 -3.24 -6.35
N GLN A 194 -15.89 -3.89 -5.24
CA GLN A 194 -15.85 -5.34 -5.08
C GLN A 194 -17.08 -5.79 -4.29
N LYS A 195 -18.04 -6.43 -4.94
CA LYS A 195 -19.18 -7.04 -4.27
C LYS A 195 -18.78 -8.38 -3.64
N LEU A 196 -19.32 -8.68 -2.46
CA LEU A 196 -19.03 -9.90 -1.72
C LEU A 196 -20.28 -10.80 -1.69
N LEU A 197 -20.10 -12.10 -1.91
CA LEU A 197 -21.19 -13.10 -1.83
C LEU A 197 -21.74 -13.23 -0.41
N ALA A 198 -20.92 -12.91 0.60
CA ALA A 198 -21.36 -12.87 2.00
C ALA A 198 -22.28 -11.67 2.32
N GLY A 199 -22.49 -10.78 1.36
CA GLY A 199 -23.21 -9.51 1.50
C GLY A 199 -22.27 -8.34 1.71
N GLY A 200 -22.73 -7.16 1.28
CA GLY A 200 -21.94 -5.93 1.30
C GLY A 200 -20.97 -5.80 0.12
N GLU A 201 -20.23 -4.74 0.17
CA GLU A 201 -19.21 -4.42 -0.82
C GLU A 201 -18.07 -3.64 -0.19
N THR A 202 -16.92 -3.65 -0.84
CA THR A 202 -15.80 -2.78 -0.50
C THR A 202 -15.52 -1.87 -1.68
N VAL A 203 -15.18 -0.62 -1.39
CA VAL A 203 -14.92 0.39 -2.41
C VAL A 203 -13.54 0.99 -2.20
N VAL A 204 -12.75 1.02 -3.26
CA VAL A 204 -11.52 1.82 -3.33
C VAL A 204 -11.79 2.98 -4.25
N GLY A 205 -11.73 4.19 -3.71
CA GLY A 205 -11.87 5.42 -4.47
C GLY A 205 -10.53 6.12 -4.62
N TRP A 206 -10.23 6.67 -5.80
CA TRP A 206 -9.00 7.44 -5.97
C TRP A 206 -9.16 8.59 -6.94
N GLN A 207 -8.33 9.59 -6.73
CA GLN A 207 -8.20 10.75 -7.60
C GLN A 207 -6.74 11.18 -7.68
N GLU A 208 -6.32 11.57 -8.86
CA GLU A 208 -5.01 12.18 -9.07
C GLU A 208 -5.16 13.68 -9.31
N ASN A 209 -4.38 14.48 -8.59
CA ASN A 209 -4.24 15.90 -8.78
C ASN A 209 -2.83 16.22 -9.28
N LYS A 210 -2.75 17.04 -10.32
CA LYS A 210 -1.50 17.64 -10.77
C LYS A 210 -1.32 18.96 -10.03
N ALA A 211 -0.28 19.01 -9.18
CA ALA A 211 0.08 20.23 -8.49
C ALA A 211 1.04 21.07 -9.30
N GLU A 212 1.37 22.26 -8.80
CA GLU A 212 2.40 23.11 -9.40
C GLU A 212 3.77 22.42 -9.41
N LYS A 213 4.65 22.82 -10.34
CA LYS A 213 6.03 22.30 -10.50
C LYS A 213 6.18 20.82 -10.85
N GLY A 214 5.17 20.24 -11.51
CA GLY A 214 5.25 18.84 -11.98
C GLY A 214 5.05 17.79 -10.89
N GLU A 215 4.54 18.18 -9.73
CA GLU A 215 4.11 17.25 -8.69
C GLU A 215 2.79 16.60 -9.09
N ARG A 216 2.66 15.33 -8.76
CA ARG A 216 1.42 14.54 -8.93
C ARG A 216 1.08 13.93 -7.58
N ILE A 217 -0.17 14.10 -7.16
CA ILE A 217 -0.65 13.60 -5.86
C ILE A 217 -1.80 12.64 -6.13
N LEU A 218 -1.63 11.41 -5.70
CA LEU A 218 -2.67 10.38 -5.71
C LEU A 218 -3.28 10.29 -4.30
N TRP A 219 -4.59 10.49 -4.24
CA TRP A 219 -5.40 10.32 -3.05
C TRP A 219 -6.17 9.02 -3.17
N VAL A 220 -6.10 8.17 -2.16
CA VAL A 220 -6.77 6.86 -2.16
C VAL A 220 -7.59 6.71 -0.88
N ASN A 221 -8.86 6.39 -1.02
CA ASN A 221 -9.77 6.08 0.07
C ASN A 221 -10.24 4.63 -0.03
N LEU A 222 -10.35 3.94 1.09
CA LEU A 222 -10.85 2.56 1.15
C LEU A 222 -11.96 2.47 2.20
N THR A 223 -13.13 1.93 1.80
CA THR A 223 -14.29 1.70 2.66
C THR A 223 -14.80 0.26 2.53
#